data_224b4e89346c49f691bce31ecc697877
#
_entry.id   224b4e89346c49f691bce31ecc697877
#
_cell.length_a   1.000
_cell.length_b   1.000
_cell.length_c   1.000
_cell.angle_alpha   90.00
_cell.angle_beta   90.00
_cell.angle_gamma   90.00
#
_symmetry.space_group_name_H-M   'P 1'
#
loop_
_entity.id
_entity.type
_entity.pdbx_description
1 polymer ?
#
loop_
_entity_poly.entity_id
_entity_poly.type
_entity_poly.pdbx_seq_one_letter_code
_entity_poly.pdbx_strand_id
1 'polypeptide(L)'
;MQEERQYPMRDARNSRHVVWRRSSDLQTIEWCTLAEGPSEKVLEGLLLGAVADLPLRIEYRIVCHINWQTSIVDVRQQYGRKETLLVLARDDAGAWICNGQPMPALEGCTDVDLSFSPSTNTLPIRRLALAIGTSETIDAAWVLFPDLEIRASRQTYTRLSDQSYRYASGDFAAELGVDAAGLVTDYWEWQRIALMA
;
A
#
# COMPACT_ATOMS: atom_id res chain seq x y z
N MET A 1 29.17 -3.64 -5.03
CA MET A 1 28.62 -3.83 -6.38
C MET A 1 27.21 -4.31 -6.13
N GLN A 2 26.22 -3.39 -6.13
CA GLN A 2 24.81 -3.75 -5.95
C GLN A 2 24.33 -4.32 -7.29
N GLU A 3 23.92 -5.57 -7.31
CA GLU A 3 23.21 -6.14 -8.45
C GLU A 3 21.90 -5.35 -8.64
N GLU A 4 21.80 -4.62 -9.74
CA GLU A 4 20.53 -4.11 -10.24
C GLU A 4 19.61 -5.32 -10.51
N ARG A 5 18.62 -5.53 -9.67
CA ARG A 5 17.58 -6.54 -9.94
C ARG A 5 16.82 -6.08 -11.18
N GLN A 6 17.15 -6.68 -12.33
CA GLN A 6 16.34 -6.54 -13.54
C GLN A 6 15.00 -7.25 -13.32
N TYR A 7 13.93 -6.48 -13.15
CA TYR A 7 12.58 -7.02 -13.11
C TYR A 7 12.11 -7.29 -14.55
N PRO A 8 11.52 -8.49 -14.85
CA PRO A 8 11.04 -8.79 -16.18
C PRO A 8 9.96 -7.78 -16.62
N MET A 9 10.00 -7.41 -17.90
CA MET A 9 8.94 -6.59 -18.50
C MET A 9 7.60 -7.30 -18.34
N ARG A 10 6.62 -6.63 -17.73
CA ARG A 10 5.29 -7.16 -17.46
C ARG A 10 4.44 -7.19 -18.72
N ASP A 11 3.57 -8.20 -18.80
CA ASP A 11 2.49 -8.21 -19.79
C ASP A 11 1.54 -7.02 -19.49
N ALA A 12 1.65 -5.97 -20.29
CA ALA A 12 0.89 -4.72 -20.13
C ALA A 12 -0.64 -4.91 -20.23
N ARG A 13 -1.08 -6.12 -20.64
CA ARG A 13 -2.49 -6.43 -20.91
C ARG A 13 -3.35 -6.66 -19.67
N ASN A 14 -2.77 -6.70 -18.47
CA ASN A 14 -3.50 -6.94 -17.22
C ASN A 14 -3.08 -5.99 -16.10
N SER A 15 -2.73 -4.75 -16.46
CA SER A 15 -2.35 -3.71 -15.51
C SER A 15 -3.32 -2.55 -15.56
N ARG A 16 -3.61 -1.99 -14.38
CA ARG A 16 -4.36 -0.73 -14.22
C ARG A 16 -3.41 0.33 -13.70
N HIS A 17 -3.52 1.53 -14.27
CA HIS A 17 -2.73 2.67 -13.84
C HIS A 17 -3.67 3.72 -13.26
N VAL A 18 -3.38 4.20 -12.07
CA VAL A 18 -4.20 5.17 -11.36
C VAL A 18 -3.34 6.32 -10.88
N VAL A 19 -3.91 7.51 -10.89
CA VAL A 19 -3.28 8.69 -10.31
C VAL A 19 -4.18 9.22 -9.21
N TRP A 20 -3.59 9.38 -8.02
CA TRP A 20 -4.23 10.06 -6.90
C TRP A 20 -3.55 11.39 -6.61
N ARG A 21 -4.34 12.32 -6.10
CA ARG A 21 -3.88 13.58 -5.54
C ARG A 21 -4.30 13.65 -4.08
N ARG A 22 -3.40 14.07 -3.22
CA ARG A 22 -3.69 14.41 -1.85
C ARG A 22 -3.93 15.92 -1.73
N SER A 23 -5.03 16.32 -1.08
CA SER A 23 -5.48 17.71 -0.97
C SER A 23 -5.26 18.33 0.42
N SER A 24 -4.34 17.79 1.21
CA SER A 24 -3.91 18.36 2.50
C SER A 24 -2.70 19.28 2.35
N ASP A 25 -2.15 19.73 3.49
CA ASP A 25 -0.86 20.45 3.57
C ASP A 25 0.30 19.64 2.96
N LEU A 26 0.11 18.33 2.77
CA LEU A 26 1.00 17.43 2.05
C LEU A 26 0.59 17.42 0.56
N GLN A 27 0.99 18.42 -0.20
CA GLN A 27 0.69 18.50 -1.63
C GLN A 27 1.45 17.39 -2.39
N THR A 28 0.85 16.20 -2.44
CA THR A 28 1.44 15.04 -3.12
C THR A 28 0.55 14.51 -4.22
N ILE A 29 1.21 14.01 -5.25
CA ILE A 29 0.60 13.26 -6.35
C ILE A 29 1.22 11.87 -6.39
N GLU A 30 0.42 10.84 -6.60
CA GLU A 30 0.87 9.46 -6.71
C GLU A 30 0.41 8.84 -8.01
N TRP A 31 1.35 8.26 -8.76
CA TRP A 31 1.08 7.32 -9.84
C TRP A 31 1.24 5.91 -9.30
N CYS A 32 0.22 5.08 -9.43
CA CYS A 32 0.27 3.68 -9.01
C CYS A 32 -0.15 2.76 -10.16
N THR A 33 0.51 1.62 -10.25
CA THR A 33 0.18 0.52 -11.15
C THR A 33 -0.20 -0.71 -10.33
N LEU A 34 -1.37 -1.27 -10.62
CA LEU A 34 -1.78 -2.59 -10.14
C LEU A 34 -1.66 -3.58 -11.30
N ALA A 35 -0.81 -4.58 -11.16
CA ALA A 35 -0.67 -5.70 -12.10
C ALA A 35 -1.12 -7.01 -11.44
N GLU A 36 -2.08 -7.69 -12.08
CA GLU A 36 -2.62 -8.97 -11.61
C GLU A 36 -2.12 -10.11 -12.50
N GLY A 37 -1.00 -10.73 -12.08
CA GLY A 37 -0.43 -11.91 -12.75
C GLY A 37 -1.06 -13.23 -12.28
N PRO A 38 -0.73 -14.34 -12.93
CA PRO A 38 -1.26 -15.66 -12.59
C PRO A 38 -0.68 -16.23 -11.28
N SER A 39 0.52 -15.80 -10.87
CA SER A 39 1.21 -16.29 -9.66
C SER A 39 1.31 -15.25 -8.57
N GLU A 40 1.26 -13.96 -8.91
CA GLU A 40 1.46 -12.86 -7.97
C GLU A 40 0.61 -11.63 -8.35
N LYS A 41 0.39 -10.76 -7.37
CA LYS A 41 -0.20 -9.43 -7.54
C LYS A 41 0.85 -8.41 -7.16
N VAL A 42 0.95 -7.33 -7.93
CA VAL A 42 1.96 -6.32 -7.68
C VAL A 42 1.36 -4.92 -7.75
N LEU A 43 1.63 -4.13 -6.70
CA LEU A 43 1.44 -2.69 -6.72
C LEU A 43 2.80 -2.01 -6.81
N GLU A 44 2.91 -1.05 -7.71
CA GLU A 44 4.07 -0.17 -7.82
C GLU A 44 3.59 1.26 -7.85
N GLY A 45 4.25 2.12 -7.07
CA GLY A 45 3.88 3.53 -7.02
C GLY A 45 5.08 4.46 -7.02
N LEU A 46 4.84 5.64 -7.57
CA LEU A 46 5.71 6.80 -7.50
C LEU A 46 4.90 7.97 -6.92
N LEU A 47 5.29 8.43 -5.75
CA LEU A 47 4.73 9.61 -5.10
C LEU A 47 5.72 10.76 -5.17
N LEU A 48 5.23 11.90 -5.62
CA LEU A 48 5.98 13.15 -5.72
C LEU A 48 5.24 14.27 -5.02
N GLY A 49 5.99 15.17 -4.38
CA GLY A 49 5.41 16.35 -3.75
C GLY A 49 6.38 17.11 -2.88
N ALA A 50 5.82 17.86 -1.95
CA ALA A 50 6.57 18.58 -0.93
C ALA A 50 5.85 18.42 0.43
N VAL A 51 6.66 18.30 1.50
CA VAL A 51 6.19 18.21 2.88
C VAL A 51 7.07 19.14 3.72
N ALA A 52 6.46 20.07 4.44
CA ALA A 52 7.17 21.09 5.22
C ALA A 52 8.27 21.80 4.37
N ASP A 53 7.91 22.22 3.15
CA ASP A 53 8.80 22.88 2.17
C ASP A 53 9.99 22.04 1.67
N LEU A 54 10.06 20.76 2.01
CA LEU A 54 11.06 19.85 1.54
C LEU A 54 10.53 18.99 0.38
N PRO A 55 11.29 18.82 -0.71
CA PRO A 55 10.90 17.95 -1.80
C PRO A 55 10.84 16.49 -1.33
N LEU A 56 9.80 15.80 -1.78
CA LEU A 56 9.54 14.39 -1.46
C LEU A 56 9.40 13.59 -2.74
N ARG A 57 10.11 12.45 -2.80
CA ARG A 57 9.94 11.40 -3.77
C ARG A 57 9.91 10.06 -3.04
N ILE A 58 8.88 9.27 -3.27
CA ILE A 58 8.79 7.89 -2.77
C ILE A 58 8.49 6.98 -3.94
N GLU A 59 9.29 5.96 -4.11
CA GLU A 59 9.02 4.81 -4.99
C GLU A 59 8.77 3.61 -4.10
N TYR A 60 7.72 2.86 -4.41
CA TYR A 60 7.45 1.61 -3.71
C TYR A 60 7.05 0.50 -4.67
N ARG A 61 7.32 -0.72 -4.26
CA ARG A 61 6.87 -1.94 -4.91
C ARG A 61 6.41 -2.93 -3.85
N ILE A 62 5.18 -3.42 -3.99
CA ILE A 62 4.58 -4.43 -3.12
C ILE A 62 4.25 -5.64 -3.96
N VAL A 63 4.80 -6.79 -3.60
CA VAL A 63 4.48 -8.09 -4.18
C VAL A 63 3.60 -8.85 -3.20
N CYS A 64 2.48 -9.37 -3.70
CA CYS A 64 1.59 -10.23 -2.94
C CYS A 64 1.47 -11.60 -3.62
N HIS A 65 1.22 -12.62 -2.83
CA HIS A 65 0.78 -13.92 -3.33
C HIS A 65 -0.55 -13.79 -4.08
N ILE A 66 -0.95 -14.85 -4.79
CA ILE A 66 -2.22 -14.89 -5.53
C ILE A 66 -3.44 -14.60 -4.66
N ASN A 67 -3.38 -14.91 -3.37
CA ASN A 67 -4.40 -14.66 -2.36
C ASN A 67 -4.33 -13.26 -1.71
N TRP A 68 -3.52 -12.35 -2.26
CA TRP A 68 -3.32 -10.97 -1.81
C TRP A 68 -2.55 -10.79 -0.49
N GLN A 69 -2.03 -11.85 0.11
CA GLN A 69 -1.13 -11.70 1.26
C GLN A 69 0.19 -11.07 0.80
N THR A 70 0.65 -10.06 1.52
CA THR A 70 1.92 -9.39 1.22
C THR A 70 3.09 -10.37 1.41
N SER A 71 4.02 -10.38 0.46
CA SER A 71 5.26 -11.16 0.53
C SER A 71 6.51 -10.28 0.58
N ILE A 72 6.58 -9.23 -0.26
CA ILE A 72 7.74 -8.33 -0.32
C ILE A 72 7.25 -6.88 -0.46
N VAL A 73 7.92 -5.98 0.21
CA VAL A 73 7.73 -4.53 0.11
C VAL A 73 9.09 -3.88 -0.04
N ASP A 74 9.29 -3.16 -1.14
CA ASP A 74 10.46 -2.32 -1.36
C ASP A 74 9.99 -0.86 -1.33
N VAL A 75 10.65 -0.01 -0.54
CA VAL A 75 10.41 1.45 -0.52
C VAL A 75 11.74 2.18 -0.64
N ARG A 76 11.81 3.10 -1.59
CA ARG A 76 12.89 4.08 -1.71
C ARG A 76 12.29 5.46 -1.51
N GLN A 77 12.73 6.14 -0.46
CA GLN A 77 12.29 7.50 -0.12
C GLN A 77 13.45 8.47 -0.25
N GLN A 78 13.23 9.59 -0.92
CA GLN A 78 14.05 10.78 -0.84
C GLN A 78 13.21 11.92 -0.25
N TYR A 79 13.57 12.36 0.96
CA TYR A 79 12.92 13.46 1.66
C TYR A 79 13.94 14.55 1.97
N GLY A 80 13.84 15.66 1.27
CA GLY A 80 14.90 16.66 1.24
C GLY A 80 16.21 16.07 0.74
N ARG A 81 17.25 16.04 1.59
CA ARG A 81 18.55 15.44 1.29
C ARG A 81 18.74 14.02 1.81
N LYS A 82 17.79 13.53 2.64
CA LYS A 82 17.84 12.19 3.22
C LYS A 82 17.29 11.16 2.25
N GLU A 83 18.07 10.13 1.98
CA GLU A 83 17.60 8.93 1.29
C GLU A 83 17.41 7.80 2.30
N THR A 84 16.31 7.08 2.20
CA THR A 84 15.98 5.94 3.05
C THR A 84 15.52 4.78 2.17
N LEU A 85 16.07 3.59 2.42
CA LEU A 85 15.69 2.34 1.76
C LEU A 85 15.08 1.40 2.79
N LEU A 86 13.96 0.80 2.45
CA LEU A 86 13.29 -0.20 3.26
C LEU A 86 12.96 -1.41 2.39
N VAL A 87 13.39 -2.58 2.84
CA VAL A 87 13.00 -3.87 2.27
C VAL A 87 12.34 -4.67 3.38
N LEU A 88 11.05 -4.93 3.26
CA LEU A 88 10.28 -5.72 4.20
C LEU A 88 9.82 -6.99 3.48
N ALA A 89 10.15 -8.14 4.01
CA ALA A 89 9.78 -9.44 3.46
C ALA A 89 9.03 -10.27 4.49
N ARG A 90 8.07 -11.05 4.02
CA ARG A 90 7.32 -12.02 4.81
C ARG A 90 7.56 -13.41 4.22
N ASP A 91 8.04 -14.35 5.03
CA ASP A 91 8.27 -15.71 4.60
C ASP A 91 6.98 -16.55 4.58
N ASP A 92 7.09 -17.79 4.07
CA ASP A 92 5.96 -18.72 3.98
C ASP A 92 5.40 -19.14 5.35
N ALA A 93 6.20 -19.03 6.42
CA ALA A 93 5.77 -19.27 7.80
C ALA A 93 5.07 -18.06 8.42
N GLY A 94 5.09 -16.91 7.73
CA GLY A 94 4.46 -15.67 8.17
C GLY A 94 5.36 -14.75 8.99
N ALA A 95 6.64 -15.07 9.13
CA ALA A 95 7.58 -14.22 9.83
C ALA A 95 8.05 -13.05 8.96
N TRP A 96 8.13 -11.87 9.57
CA TRP A 96 8.56 -10.65 8.91
C TRP A 96 10.05 -10.35 9.15
N ILE A 97 10.73 -9.88 8.11
CA ILE A 97 12.14 -9.51 8.10
C ILE A 97 12.26 -8.13 7.46
N CYS A 98 12.86 -7.17 8.16
CA CYS A 98 13.11 -5.81 7.65
C CYS A 98 14.62 -5.60 7.48
N ASN A 99 15.07 -5.26 6.26
CA ASN A 99 16.48 -5.03 5.94
C ASN A 99 17.40 -6.15 6.47
N GLY A 100 16.95 -7.40 6.40
CA GLY A 100 17.67 -8.57 6.88
C GLY A 100 17.56 -8.85 8.38
N GLN A 101 16.81 -8.05 9.14
CA GLN A 101 16.60 -8.25 10.58
C GLN A 101 15.19 -8.76 10.87
N PRO A 102 15.03 -9.80 11.73
CA PRO A 102 13.72 -10.29 12.14
C PRO A 102 12.87 -9.21 12.82
N MET A 103 11.56 -9.20 12.54
CA MET A 103 10.59 -8.27 13.10
C MET A 103 9.49 -9.01 13.87
N PRO A 104 9.78 -9.57 15.06
CA PRO A 104 8.81 -10.36 15.84
C PRO A 104 7.58 -9.52 16.26
N ALA A 105 7.72 -8.21 16.36
CA ALA A 105 6.60 -7.30 16.64
C ALA A 105 5.52 -7.26 15.53
N LEU A 106 5.79 -7.85 14.37
CA LEU A 106 4.85 -7.96 13.25
C LEU A 106 4.23 -9.36 13.12
N GLU A 107 4.40 -10.21 14.14
CA GLU A 107 3.76 -11.53 14.18
C GLU A 107 2.24 -11.39 14.02
N GLY A 108 1.65 -12.19 13.14
CA GLY A 108 0.21 -12.13 12.81
C GLY A 108 -0.18 -11.12 11.74
N CYS A 109 0.68 -10.14 11.40
CA CYS A 109 0.40 -9.23 10.30
C CYS A 109 0.40 -9.97 8.95
N THR A 110 -0.61 -9.71 8.11
CA THR A 110 -0.76 -10.34 6.78
C THR A 110 -0.64 -9.35 5.63
N ASP A 111 -0.88 -8.09 5.92
CA ASP A 111 -0.89 -6.99 4.96
C ASP A 111 0.15 -5.94 5.35
N VAL A 112 0.62 -5.17 4.36
CA VAL A 112 1.34 -3.93 4.60
C VAL A 112 0.40 -2.74 4.46
N ASP A 113 0.61 -1.71 5.25
CA ASP A 113 -0.04 -0.41 5.12
C ASP A 113 1.03 0.69 5.01
N LEU A 114 1.03 1.45 3.90
CA LEU A 114 1.90 2.60 3.69
C LEU A 114 1.13 3.87 4.07
N SER A 115 1.50 4.52 5.17
CA SER A 115 0.80 5.73 5.69
C SER A 115 0.73 6.90 4.69
N PHE A 116 1.54 6.85 3.65
CA PHE A 116 1.67 7.88 2.62
C PHE A 116 0.94 7.55 1.31
N SER A 117 0.25 6.40 1.20
CA SER A 117 -0.41 5.96 -0.03
C SER A 117 -1.80 5.37 0.24
N PRO A 118 -2.82 5.68 -0.55
CA PRO A 118 -4.12 5.02 -0.46
C PRO A 118 -4.13 3.62 -1.09
N SER A 119 -3.10 3.27 -1.87
CA SER A 119 -3.04 2.04 -2.67
C SER A 119 -3.10 0.77 -1.83
N THR A 120 -2.51 0.80 -0.63
CA THR A 120 -2.41 -0.38 0.24
C THR A 120 -3.75 -0.83 0.82
N ASN A 121 -4.77 0.04 0.84
CA ASN A 121 -6.14 -0.38 1.19
C ASN A 121 -6.69 -1.44 0.24
N THR A 122 -6.22 -1.49 -1.01
CA THR A 122 -6.60 -2.51 -2.00
C THR A 122 -6.27 -3.93 -1.52
N LEU A 123 -5.17 -4.11 -0.78
CA LEU A 123 -4.69 -5.42 -0.34
C LEU A 123 -5.72 -6.14 0.55
N PRO A 124 -6.09 -5.60 1.73
CA PRO A 124 -7.09 -6.22 2.59
C PRO A 124 -8.49 -6.26 1.94
N ILE A 125 -8.89 -5.24 1.16
CA ILE A 125 -10.18 -5.24 0.46
C ILE A 125 -10.29 -6.44 -0.49
N ARG A 126 -9.25 -6.72 -1.25
CA ARG A 126 -9.20 -7.85 -2.19
C ARG A 126 -9.04 -9.19 -1.49
N ARG A 127 -8.22 -9.25 -0.44
CA ARG A 127 -7.95 -10.47 0.31
C ARG A 127 -9.17 -10.93 1.11
N LEU A 128 -9.84 -10.03 1.79
CA LEU A 128 -10.98 -10.34 2.65
C LEU A 128 -12.25 -10.61 1.86
N ALA A 129 -12.44 -9.95 0.71
CA ALA A 129 -13.60 -10.09 -0.17
C ALA A 129 -14.93 -10.07 0.61
N LEU A 130 -15.08 -9.14 1.55
CA LEU A 130 -16.19 -9.06 2.50
C LEU A 130 -17.56 -9.02 1.79
N ALA A 131 -18.58 -9.65 2.37
CA ALA A 131 -19.96 -9.42 2.00
C ALA A 131 -20.43 -8.03 2.48
N ILE A 132 -21.39 -7.42 1.78
CA ILE A 132 -21.97 -6.13 2.19
C ILE A 132 -22.56 -6.27 3.60
N GLY A 133 -22.26 -5.29 4.47
CA GLY A 133 -22.70 -5.27 5.86
C GLY A 133 -21.82 -6.08 6.82
N THR A 134 -20.75 -6.73 6.33
CA THR A 134 -19.83 -7.47 7.21
C THR A 134 -18.53 -6.70 7.45
N SER A 135 -17.88 -7.01 8.58
CA SER A 135 -16.63 -6.41 9.02
C SER A 135 -15.60 -7.48 9.35
N GLU A 136 -14.33 -7.16 9.14
CA GLU A 136 -13.19 -7.97 9.59
C GLU A 136 -12.10 -7.08 10.15
N THR A 137 -11.43 -7.56 11.20
CA THR A 137 -10.29 -6.90 11.82
C THR A 137 -9.02 -7.65 11.51
N ILE A 138 -7.99 -6.93 11.08
CA ILE A 138 -6.69 -7.46 10.69
C ILE A 138 -5.59 -6.74 11.46
N ASP A 139 -4.42 -7.35 11.53
CA ASP A 139 -3.18 -6.67 11.91
C ASP A 139 -2.32 -6.46 10.65
N ALA A 140 -1.91 -5.21 10.40
CA ALA A 140 -1.09 -4.81 9.26
C ALA A 140 0.28 -4.30 9.71
N ALA A 141 1.31 -4.55 8.91
CA ALA A 141 2.62 -3.93 9.06
C ALA A 141 2.55 -2.48 8.55
N TRP A 142 2.39 -1.52 9.46
CA TRP A 142 2.20 -0.11 9.16
C TRP A 142 3.53 0.60 9.03
N VAL A 143 3.84 1.07 7.82
CA VAL A 143 5.06 1.82 7.48
C VAL A 143 4.78 3.32 7.57
N LEU A 144 5.43 4.00 8.49
CA LEU A 144 5.16 5.37 8.88
C LEU A 144 6.08 6.36 8.18
N PHE A 145 5.52 7.31 7.44
CA PHE A 145 6.24 8.50 6.99
C PHE A 145 6.48 9.44 8.19
N PRO A 146 7.63 10.17 8.26
CA PRO A 146 8.70 10.25 7.27
C PRO A 146 9.87 9.27 7.50
N ASP A 147 9.94 8.59 8.62
CA ASP A 147 11.14 7.82 9.01
C ASP A 147 11.10 6.37 8.53
N LEU A 148 10.00 5.94 7.92
CA LEU A 148 9.70 4.57 7.51
C LEU A 148 9.81 3.57 8.68
N GLU A 149 9.49 4.03 9.90
CA GLU A 149 9.32 3.16 11.06
C GLU A 149 8.18 2.19 10.83
N ILE A 150 8.31 0.94 11.29
CA ILE A 150 7.30 -0.08 11.07
C ILE A 150 6.71 -0.49 12.42
N ARG A 151 5.38 -0.57 12.49
CA ARG A 151 4.63 -1.03 13.67
C ARG A 151 3.49 -1.95 13.23
N ALA A 152 3.09 -2.87 14.08
CA ALA A 152 1.81 -3.55 13.92
C ALA A 152 0.67 -2.54 14.17
N SER A 153 -0.32 -2.54 13.28
CA SER A 153 -1.51 -1.68 13.37
C SER A 153 -2.75 -2.52 13.22
N ARG A 154 -3.63 -2.46 14.21
CA ARG A 154 -4.93 -3.11 14.17
C ARG A 154 -5.91 -2.27 13.38
N GLN A 155 -6.48 -2.86 12.33
CA GLN A 155 -7.32 -2.17 11.36
C GLN A 155 -8.61 -2.96 11.14
N THR A 156 -9.74 -2.26 11.07
CA THR A 156 -11.04 -2.88 10.78
C THR A 156 -11.57 -2.34 9.46
N TYR A 157 -11.94 -3.25 8.57
CA TYR A 157 -12.63 -2.95 7.32
C TYR A 157 -14.07 -3.43 7.41
N THR A 158 -15.03 -2.55 7.10
CA THR A 158 -16.46 -2.88 6.99
C THR A 158 -16.91 -2.58 5.58
N ARG A 159 -17.45 -3.54 4.86
CA ARG A 159 -18.02 -3.28 3.53
C ARG A 159 -19.42 -2.68 3.66
N LEU A 160 -19.60 -1.44 3.19
CA LEU A 160 -20.88 -0.73 3.27
C LEU A 160 -21.75 -0.96 2.02
N SER A 161 -21.10 -1.02 0.84
CA SER A 161 -21.75 -1.24 -0.45
C SER A 161 -20.80 -1.92 -1.44
N ASP A 162 -21.19 -2.03 -2.70
CA ASP A 162 -20.30 -2.53 -3.76
C ASP A 162 -19.11 -1.60 -4.01
N GLN A 163 -19.22 -0.32 -3.68
CA GLN A 163 -18.25 0.72 -4.00
C GLN A 163 -17.75 1.47 -2.76
N SER A 164 -18.08 1.01 -1.55
CA SER A 164 -17.64 1.73 -0.34
C SER A 164 -17.35 0.79 0.83
N TYR A 165 -16.33 1.19 1.58
CA TYR A 165 -15.90 0.58 2.82
C TYR A 165 -15.77 1.63 3.91
N ARG A 166 -15.92 1.22 5.16
CA ARG A 166 -15.46 1.98 6.33
C ARG A 166 -14.16 1.35 6.82
N TYR A 167 -13.14 2.17 6.93
CA TYR A 167 -11.87 1.85 7.57
C TYR A 167 -11.84 2.43 8.97
N ALA A 168 -11.27 1.70 9.93
CA ALA A 168 -11.02 2.19 11.28
C ALA A 168 -9.70 1.63 11.84
N SER A 169 -8.93 2.47 12.53
CA SER A 169 -7.70 2.10 13.24
C SER A 169 -7.50 3.03 14.44
N GLY A 170 -7.50 2.49 15.67
CA GLY A 170 -7.52 3.29 16.89
C GLY A 170 -8.71 4.27 16.91
N ASP A 171 -8.43 5.55 17.12
CA ASP A 171 -9.44 6.62 17.12
C ASP A 171 -9.75 7.16 15.71
N PHE A 172 -9.04 6.71 14.68
CA PHE A 172 -9.27 7.15 13.31
C PHE A 172 -10.30 6.27 12.62
N ALA A 173 -11.25 6.90 11.92
CA ALA A 173 -12.17 6.21 11.03
C ALA A 173 -12.50 7.10 9.83
N ALA A 174 -12.62 6.47 8.65
CA ALA A 174 -13.00 7.16 7.41
C ALA A 174 -13.74 6.20 6.46
N GLU A 175 -14.51 6.76 5.54
CA GLU A 175 -15.05 6.02 4.41
C GLU A 175 -14.04 6.00 3.25
N LEU A 176 -14.03 4.88 2.55
CA LEU A 176 -13.24 4.63 1.34
C LEU A 176 -14.21 4.39 0.19
N GLY A 177 -14.18 5.22 -0.82
CA GLY A 177 -14.73 4.88 -2.12
C GLY A 177 -13.78 3.94 -2.86
N VAL A 178 -14.30 2.91 -3.52
CA VAL A 178 -13.50 1.94 -4.29
C VAL A 178 -14.19 1.57 -5.60
N ASP A 179 -13.41 1.18 -6.58
CA ASP A 179 -13.92 0.59 -7.82
C ASP A 179 -13.99 -0.95 -7.74
N ALA A 180 -14.45 -1.57 -8.83
CA ALA A 180 -14.58 -3.03 -8.93
C ALA A 180 -13.25 -3.79 -8.79
N ALA A 181 -12.11 -3.14 -8.98
CA ALA A 181 -10.79 -3.70 -8.74
C ALA A 181 -10.32 -3.54 -7.29
N GLY A 182 -11.10 -2.84 -6.45
CA GLY A 182 -10.73 -2.50 -5.08
C GLY A 182 -9.74 -1.33 -4.98
N LEU A 183 -9.49 -0.63 -6.09
CA LEU A 183 -8.66 0.57 -6.10
C LEU A 183 -9.45 1.76 -5.56
N VAL A 184 -8.85 2.51 -4.65
CA VAL A 184 -9.47 3.68 -4.00
C VAL A 184 -9.87 4.72 -5.04
N THR A 185 -11.10 5.26 -4.93
CA THR A 185 -11.59 6.41 -5.71
C THR A 185 -11.43 7.70 -4.93
N ASP A 186 -11.78 7.64 -3.65
CA ASP A 186 -11.66 8.73 -2.69
C ASP A 186 -11.47 8.16 -1.28
N TYR A 187 -10.65 8.80 -0.47
CA TYR A 187 -10.37 8.39 0.89
C TYR A 187 -9.72 9.54 1.67
N TRP A 188 -10.39 10.06 2.70
CA TRP A 188 -9.88 11.14 3.53
C TRP A 188 -9.46 12.35 2.67
N GLU A 189 -8.15 12.60 2.54
CA GLU A 189 -7.57 13.67 1.75
C GLU A 189 -7.16 13.23 0.32
N TRP A 190 -7.35 11.95 -0.01
CA TRP A 190 -6.97 11.38 -1.30
C TRP A 190 -8.14 11.34 -2.27
N GLN A 191 -7.89 11.77 -3.49
CA GLN A 191 -8.84 11.72 -4.59
C GLN A 191 -8.17 11.15 -5.84
N ARG A 192 -8.80 10.16 -6.44
CA ARG A 192 -8.38 9.66 -7.75
C ARG A 192 -8.71 10.68 -8.83
N ILE A 193 -7.71 11.05 -9.64
CA ILE A 193 -7.85 12.03 -10.72
C ILE A 193 -7.72 11.40 -12.10
N ALA A 194 -7.17 10.18 -12.21
CA ALA A 194 -7.09 9.43 -13.47
C ALA A 194 -7.09 7.93 -13.23
N LEU A 195 -7.62 7.17 -14.21
CA LEU A 195 -7.57 5.72 -14.29
C LEU A 195 -7.41 5.30 -15.74
N MET A 196 -6.50 4.35 -16.01
CA MET A 196 -6.37 3.62 -17.27
C MET A 196 -6.37 2.12 -16.94
N ALA A 197 -7.27 1.35 -17.57
CA ALA A 197 -7.44 -0.09 -17.40
C ALA A 197 -7.02 -0.83 -18.68
#